data_ddda6bb05568e184e514daaa3b1983f0
#
_entry.id   ddda6bb05568e184e514daaa3b1983f0
#
_cell.length_a   1.000
_cell.length_b   1.000
_cell.length_c   1.000
_cell.angle_alpha   90.00
_cell.angle_beta   90.00
_cell.angle_gamma   90.00
#
_symmetry.space_group_name_H-M   'P 1'
#
loop_
_entity.id
_entity.type
_entity.pdbx_description
1 polymer ?
#
loop_
_entity_poly.entity_id
_entity_poly.type
_entity_poly.pdbx_seq_one_letter_code
_entity_poly.pdbx_strand_id
1 'polypeptide(L)'
;MLDSSNKMWQVQQPGTILRARHSARRGQLALVLARSYAGPRPSNGYPPRRYVKMQWISTGERFEEMLVNAHNCFDIVSSCDKMGAKEDV
;
A
#
# COMPACT_ATOMS: atom_id res chain seq x y z
N MET A 1 1.71 -18.95 6.70
CA MET A 1 1.12 -18.33 5.61
C MET A 1 0.54 -16.98 5.99
N LEU A 2 0.48 -16.08 5.06
CA LEU A 2 -0.08 -14.79 5.33
C LEU A 2 -1.55 -14.82 5.10
N ASP A 3 -2.31 -14.22 5.98
CA ASP A 3 -3.72 -14.12 5.75
C ASP A 3 -4.01 -12.70 5.31
N SER A 4 -5.25 -12.41 5.03
CA SER A 4 -5.65 -11.12 4.53
C SER A 4 -5.33 -9.99 5.48
N SER A 5 -5.44 -10.23 6.76
CA SER A 5 -5.18 -9.20 7.72
C SER A 5 -3.73 -8.81 7.70
N ASN A 6 -2.85 -9.77 7.57
CA ASN A 6 -1.45 -9.50 7.52
C ASN A 6 -1.08 -8.72 6.28
N LYS A 7 -1.66 -9.05 5.15
CA LYS A 7 -1.38 -8.32 3.93
C LYS A 7 -1.91 -6.90 4.05
N MET A 8 -3.10 -6.72 4.63
CA MET A 8 -3.68 -5.41 4.76
C MET A 8 -2.78 -4.51 5.61
N TRP A 9 -2.12 -5.06 6.60
CA TRP A 9 -1.21 -4.30 7.42
C TRP A 9 0.05 -3.95 6.64
N GLN A 10 0.60 -4.91 5.90
CA GLN A 10 1.85 -4.69 5.21
C GLN A 10 1.75 -3.72 4.05
N VAL A 11 0.62 -3.68 3.34
CA VAL A 11 0.50 -2.79 2.20
C VAL A 11 0.45 -1.32 2.62
N GLN A 12 0.31 -1.02 3.90
CA GLN A 12 0.31 0.35 4.34
C GLN A 12 1.53 0.70 5.19
N GLN A 13 2.56 -0.15 5.18
CA GLN A 13 3.77 0.14 5.92
C GLN A 13 4.74 0.93 5.04
N PRO A 14 5.24 2.08 5.50
CA PRO A 14 6.19 2.83 4.70
C PRO A 14 7.42 1.97 4.37
N GLY A 15 7.88 2.06 3.16
CA GLY A 15 9.03 1.26 2.73
C GLY A 15 8.68 -0.05 2.07
N THR A 16 7.43 -0.48 2.14
CA THR A 16 7.01 -1.70 1.48
C THR A 16 6.96 -1.46 -0.02
N ILE A 17 7.40 -2.43 -0.80
CA ILE A 17 7.37 -2.35 -2.26
C ILE A 17 6.29 -3.28 -2.78
N LEU A 18 5.41 -2.75 -3.59
CA LEU A 18 4.28 -3.48 -4.14
C LEU A 18 4.41 -3.54 -5.65
N ARG A 19 3.81 -4.56 -6.26
CA ARG A 19 3.76 -4.68 -7.71
C ARG A 19 2.31 -4.65 -8.17
N ALA A 20 2.00 -3.81 -9.14
CA ALA A 20 0.64 -3.70 -9.63
C ALA A 20 0.24 -4.95 -10.39
N ARG A 21 -0.98 -5.42 -10.15
CA ARG A 21 -1.47 -6.63 -10.80
C ARG A 21 -2.36 -6.33 -11.99
N HIS A 22 -2.94 -5.14 -12.05
CA HIS A 22 -3.92 -4.80 -13.05
C HIS A 22 -3.65 -3.46 -13.71
N SER A 23 -4.41 -3.16 -14.71
CA SER A 23 -4.38 -1.88 -15.39
C SER A 23 -3.14 -1.70 -16.27
N ALA A 24 -2.99 -0.54 -16.84
CA ALA A 24 -1.88 -0.28 -17.72
C ALA A 24 -0.54 -0.30 -16.99
N ARG A 25 -0.58 -0.27 -15.67
CA ARG A 25 0.65 -0.28 -14.89
C ARG A 25 1.01 -1.67 -14.39
N ARG A 26 0.34 -2.70 -14.91
CA ARG A 26 0.61 -4.04 -14.44
C ARG A 26 2.08 -4.38 -14.52
N GLY A 27 2.64 -4.92 -13.47
CA GLY A 27 4.05 -5.29 -13.39
C GLY A 27 4.96 -4.19 -12.88
N GLN A 28 4.46 -2.95 -12.78
CA GLN A 28 5.31 -1.87 -12.28
C GLN A 28 5.33 -1.87 -10.77
N LEU A 29 6.41 -1.37 -10.20
CA LEU A 29 6.60 -1.38 -8.76
C LEU A 29 6.30 -0.03 -8.16
N ALA A 30 5.70 -0.05 -6.98
CA ALA A 30 5.36 1.15 -6.24
C ALA A 30 5.90 1.05 -4.82
N LEU A 31 6.37 2.17 -4.29
CA LEU A 31 6.89 2.23 -2.93
C LEU A 31 5.85 2.89 -2.05
N VAL A 32 5.55 2.28 -0.92
CA VAL A 32 4.61 2.86 0.04
C VAL A 32 5.35 3.95 0.80
N LEU A 33 4.80 5.17 0.80
CA LEU A 33 5.47 6.32 1.39
C LEU A 33 5.04 6.60 2.82
N ALA A 34 3.80 6.27 3.15
CA ALA A 34 3.28 6.58 4.49
C ALA A 34 2.16 5.64 4.84
N ARG A 35 1.82 5.57 6.11
CA ARG A 35 0.72 4.73 6.55
C ARG A 35 -0.59 5.26 6.01
N SER A 36 -1.62 4.43 6.04
CA SER A 36 -2.91 4.83 5.52
C SER A 36 -3.49 5.98 6.32
N TYR A 37 -4.30 6.79 5.68
CA TYR A 37 -4.94 7.91 6.32
C TYR A 37 -6.39 8.00 5.83
N ALA A 38 -7.23 8.64 6.61
CA ALA A 38 -8.63 8.75 6.27
C ALA A 38 -8.83 9.90 5.29
N GLY A 39 -9.62 9.67 4.27
CA GLY A 39 -9.95 10.70 3.30
C GLY A 39 -11.06 11.59 3.83
N PRO A 40 -11.63 12.45 2.98
CA PRO A 40 -12.68 13.35 3.41
C PRO A 40 -13.92 12.57 3.82
N ARG A 41 -14.64 13.07 4.81
CA ARG A 41 -15.84 12.42 5.26
C ARG A 41 -16.94 12.56 4.23
N PRO A 42 -17.54 11.48 3.78
CA PRO A 42 -18.60 11.57 2.78
C PRO A 42 -19.85 12.20 3.38
N SER A 43 -20.63 12.87 2.55
CA SER A 43 -21.84 13.50 3.04
C SER A 43 -22.96 12.49 3.24
N ASN A 44 -22.82 11.25 2.75
CA ASN A 44 -23.88 10.28 2.87
C ASN A 44 -23.85 9.50 4.18
N GLY A 45 -23.01 9.88 5.12
CA GLY A 45 -23.00 9.20 6.40
C GLY A 45 -22.15 7.97 6.51
N TYR A 46 -21.54 7.53 5.43
CA TYR A 46 -20.65 6.38 5.49
C TYR A 46 -19.32 6.79 6.09
N PRO A 47 -18.55 5.85 6.60
CA PRO A 47 -17.24 6.19 7.14
C PRO A 47 -16.30 6.64 6.01
N PRO A 48 -15.34 7.48 6.30
CA PRO A 48 -14.40 7.91 5.27
C PRO A 48 -13.56 6.75 4.76
N ARG A 49 -13.17 6.82 3.51
CA ARG A 49 -12.31 5.78 2.95
C ARG A 49 -10.90 6.04 3.37
N ARG A 50 -10.11 4.99 3.42
CA ARG A 50 -8.72 5.14 3.77
C ARG A 50 -7.86 5.03 2.53
N TYR A 51 -6.78 5.78 2.50
CA TYR A 51 -5.88 5.86 1.35
C TYR A 51 -4.45 5.63 1.77
N VAL A 52 -3.63 5.21 0.84
CA VAL A 52 -2.20 4.99 1.05
C VAL A 52 -1.46 5.81 0.02
N LYS A 53 -0.42 6.54 0.42
CA LYS A 53 0.40 7.28 -0.51
C LYS A 53 1.52 6.41 -1.03
N MET A 54 1.70 6.40 -2.33
CA MET A 54 2.70 5.57 -2.98
C MET A 54 3.44 6.36 -4.04
N GLN A 55 4.54 5.80 -4.50
CA GLN A 55 5.33 6.41 -5.55
C GLN A 55 5.72 5.32 -6.53
N TRP A 56 5.48 5.54 -7.83
CA TRP A 56 5.94 4.60 -8.83
C TRP A 56 7.45 4.68 -8.89
N ILE A 57 8.13 3.53 -8.74
CA ILE A 57 9.57 3.52 -8.67
C ILE A 57 10.20 3.93 -10.00
N SER A 58 9.63 3.51 -11.11
CA SER A 58 10.22 3.80 -12.40
C SER A 58 10.13 5.26 -12.80
N THR A 59 9.08 5.96 -12.40
CA THR A 59 8.90 7.34 -12.83
C THR A 59 9.08 8.35 -11.72
N GLY A 60 8.98 7.91 -10.47
CA GLY A 60 9.02 8.84 -9.35
C GLY A 60 7.72 9.56 -9.11
N GLU A 61 6.69 9.26 -9.91
CA GLU A 61 5.42 9.93 -9.75
C GLU A 61 4.70 9.45 -8.51
N ARG A 62 4.16 10.34 -7.72
CA ARG A 62 3.45 9.98 -6.50
C ARG A 62 1.96 9.95 -6.76
N PHE A 63 1.27 9.07 -6.05
CA PHE A 63 -0.16 8.91 -6.20
C PHE A 63 -0.77 8.39 -4.91
N GLU A 64 -2.08 8.47 -4.81
CA GLU A 64 -2.80 7.94 -3.66
C GLU A 64 -3.71 6.85 -4.16
N GLU A 65 -3.76 5.75 -3.40
CA GLU A 65 -4.60 4.63 -3.77
C GLU A 65 -5.46 4.26 -2.58
N MET A 66 -6.72 3.88 -2.79
CA MET A 66 -7.54 3.42 -1.68
C MET A 66 -6.90 2.18 -1.06
N LEU A 67 -6.96 2.09 0.25
CA LEU A 67 -6.33 0.97 0.94
C LEU A 67 -6.87 -0.37 0.45
N VAL A 68 -8.16 -0.46 0.17
CA VAL A 68 -8.74 -1.70 -0.31
C VAL A 68 -8.14 -2.08 -1.68
N ASN A 69 -7.84 -1.10 -2.52
CA ASN A 69 -7.23 -1.40 -3.79
C ASN A 69 -5.76 -1.76 -3.62
N ALA A 70 -5.08 -1.15 -2.67
CA ALA A 70 -3.69 -1.53 -2.40
C ALA A 70 -3.64 -2.99 -1.98
N HIS A 71 -4.63 -3.43 -1.24
CA HIS A 71 -4.69 -4.83 -0.81
C HIS A 71 -5.06 -5.76 -1.97
N ASN A 72 -6.04 -5.37 -2.78
CA ASN A 72 -6.60 -6.29 -3.78
C ASN A 72 -5.90 -6.24 -5.13
N CYS A 73 -5.32 -5.11 -5.48
CA CYS A 73 -4.77 -4.94 -6.82
C CYS A 73 -3.25 -4.89 -6.87
N PHE A 74 -2.61 -5.11 -5.74
CA PHE A 74 -1.15 -5.12 -5.68
C PHE A 74 -0.65 -6.34 -4.93
N ASP A 75 0.53 -6.80 -5.29
CA ASP A 75 1.19 -7.89 -4.58
C ASP A 75 2.38 -7.33 -3.84
N ILE A 76 2.69 -7.89 -2.67
CA ILE A 76 3.84 -7.44 -1.90
C ILE A 76 5.10 -8.09 -2.46
N VAL A 77 6.04 -7.25 -2.85
CA VAL A 77 7.31 -7.74 -3.35
C VAL A 77 8.33 -7.76 -2.22
N SER A 78 8.34 -6.70 -1.41
CA SER A 78 9.28 -6.62 -0.31
C SER A 78 8.62 -5.86 0.81
N SER A 79 8.64 -6.41 2.00
CA SER A 79 8.00 -5.79 3.14
C SER A 79 9.02 -5.14 4.05
N CYS A 80 8.74 -3.91 4.42
CA CYS A 80 9.61 -3.22 5.32
C CYS A 80 9.49 -3.78 6.72
N ASP A 81 8.39 -4.41 7.00
CA ASP A 81 8.16 -4.96 8.29
C ASP A 81 9.22 -5.90 8.73
N LYS A 82 9.66 -6.76 7.86
CA LYS A 82 10.56 -7.68 8.27
C LYS A 82 11.90 -7.12 8.49
N MET A 83 12.26 -6.07 7.88
CA MET A 83 13.48 -5.58 8.17
C MET A 83 13.51 -5.01 9.48
N GLY A 84 12.49 -4.38 9.92
CA GLY A 84 12.49 -3.84 11.22
C GLY A 84 12.70 -4.90 12.24
N ALA A 85 12.19 -6.02 11.97
CA ALA A 85 12.30 -7.06 12.92
C ALA A 85 13.69 -7.50 13.06
N LYS A 86 14.42 -7.51 12.04
CA LYS A 86 15.61 -8.08 12.20
C LYS A 86 16.60 -7.26 12.75
N GLU A 87 16.46 -6.05 12.69
CA GLU A 87 17.47 -5.36 13.15
C GLU A 87 17.67 -5.39 14.51
N ASP A 88 16.80 -5.86 15.16
CA ASP A 88 17.02 -5.90 16.48
C ASP A 88 17.96 -6.92 16.77
N VAL A 89 18.43 -7.57 15.89
CA VAL A 89 19.34 -8.46 16.14
C VAL A 89 20.45 -8.15 16.74
#